data_941a8835704c54968439ac99f4742a19
#
_entry.id   941a8835704c54968439ac99f4742a19
#
_cell.length_a   1.000
_cell.length_b   1.000
_cell.length_c   1.000
_cell.angle_alpha   90.00
_cell.angle_beta   90.00
_cell.angle_gamma   90.00
#
_symmetry.space_group_name_H-M   'P 1'
#
loop_
_entity.id
_entity.type
_entity.pdbx_description
1 polymer ?
#
loop_
_entity_poly.entity_id
_entity_poly.type
_entity_poly.pdbx_seq_one_letter_code
_entity_poly.pdbx_strand_id
1 'polypeptide(L)'
;STFLRISILSSSILEIITKIIDISLVWLMFYYLLKNLKNNVKLVLIFKGIIIIIAIKLLSDWLNLYTIGLLLEYVISWGPLALIIIFQPEIRTVLETIGRSQLLGRHKVLTADQRERAVFEITTAVEYLKRNRIGALIVIERNVSLQEYIQPANKIYSDITAPLLEAIFFPPNPLHDGGVIIQGDRITCAGAVFKTSMNPNVSKKLGTRHRAALGVAEETDAIALIVSEETGAISIAV
;
A
#
# COMPACT_ATOMS: atom_id res chain seq x y z
N SER A 1 -29.52 41.23 -33.96
CA SER A 1 -28.20 41.70 -33.44
C SER A 1 -27.96 41.34 -31.97
N THR A 2 -29.00 41.26 -31.13
CA THR A 2 -28.89 40.91 -29.69
C THR A 2 -28.61 39.41 -29.47
N PHE A 3 -29.19 38.52 -30.25
CA PHE A 3 -28.97 37.06 -30.16
C PHE A 3 -27.54 36.64 -30.45
N LEU A 4 -26.89 37.27 -31.43
CA LEU A 4 -25.47 36.99 -31.75
C LEU A 4 -24.51 37.43 -30.62
N ARG A 5 -24.79 38.52 -29.93
CA ARG A 5 -23.98 38.96 -28.78
C ARG A 5 -24.11 38.03 -27.58
N ILE A 6 -25.30 37.51 -27.31
CA ILE A 6 -25.53 36.55 -26.20
C ILE A 6 -24.84 35.23 -26.50
N SER A 7 -24.88 34.74 -27.73
CA SER A 7 -24.19 33.53 -28.15
C SER A 7 -22.65 33.63 -28.04
N ILE A 8 -22.07 34.77 -28.42
CA ILE A 8 -20.63 35.02 -28.31
C ILE A 8 -20.20 35.18 -26.84
N LEU A 9 -21.03 35.83 -26.01
CA LEU A 9 -20.73 35.96 -24.58
C LEU A 9 -20.79 34.60 -23.85
N SER A 10 -21.77 33.77 -24.19
CA SER A 10 -21.91 32.44 -23.59
C SER A 10 -20.75 31.50 -23.98
N SER A 11 -20.29 31.56 -25.23
CA SER A 11 -19.13 30.77 -25.66
C SER A 11 -17.84 31.22 -24.97
N SER A 12 -17.63 32.52 -24.78
CA SER A 12 -16.48 33.06 -24.07
C SER A 12 -16.48 32.72 -22.59
N ILE A 13 -17.63 32.70 -21.93
CA ILE A 13 -17.77 32.32 -20.53
C ILE A 13 -17.48 30.80 -20.36
N LEU A 14 -18.02 29.97 -21.26
CA LEU A 14 -17.73 28.52 -21.26
C LEU A 14 -16.23 28.23 -21.45
N GLU A 15 -15.57 28.94 -22.37
CA GLU A 15 -14.10 28.80 -22.54
C GLU A 15 -13.29 29.17 -21.29
N ILE A 16 -13.68 30.26 -20.61
CA ILE A 16 -13.04 30.70 -19.38
C ILE A 16 -13.22 29.64 -18.27
N ILE A 17 -14.44 29.12 -18.11
CA ILE A 17 -14.76 28.08 -17.12
C ILE A 17 -13.96 26.81 -17.42
N THR A 18 -13.88 26.40 -18.67
CA THR A 18 -13.13 25.21 -19.08
C THR A 18 -11.62 25.35 -18.76
N LYS A 19 -11.04 26.53 -19.04
CA LYS A 19 -9.65 26.82 -18.70
C LYS A 19 -9.40 26.85 -17.20
N ILE A 20 -10.33 27.38 -16.40
CA ILE A 20 -10.21 27.37 -14.93
C ILE A 20 -10.29 25.93 -14.40
N ILE A 21 -11.20 25.11 -14.92
CA ILE A 21 -11.32 23.69 -14.54
C ILE A 21 -10.04 22.93 -14.90
N ASP A 22 -9.50 23.13 -16.10
CA ASP A 22 -8.29 22.49 -16.57
C ASP A 22 -7.08 22.82 -15.68
N ILE A 23 -6.86 24.10 -15.39
CA ILE A 23 -5.79 24.54 -14.48
C ILE A 23 -6.00 23.99 -13.06
N SER A 24 -7.26 23.96 -12.57
CA SER A 24 -7.59 23.44 -11.25
C SER A 24 -7.33 21.94 -11.15
N LEU A 25 -7.67 21.16 -12.19
CA LEU A 25 -7.39 19.72 -12.25
C LEU A 25 -5.88 19.43 -12.27
N VAL A 26 -5.12 20.16 -13.07
CA VAL A 26 -3.66 20.05 -13.13
C VAL A 26 -3.05 20.40 -11.77
N TRP A 27 -3.50 21.50 -11.15
CA TRP A 27 -3.04 21.92 -9.82
C TRP A 27 -3.35 20.85 -8.75
N LEU A 28 -4.56 20.30 -8.76
CA LEU A 28 -5.00 19.26 -7.83
C LEU A 28 -4.19 17.97 -8.02
N MET A 29 -3.93 17.58 -9.25
CA MET A 29 -3.06 16.45 -9.59
C MET A 29 -1.66 16.65 -9.04
N PHE A 30 -1.04 17.81 -9.27
CA PHE A 30 0.28 18.15 -8.74
C PHE A 30 0.30 18.23 -7.22
N TYR A 31 -0.74 18.76 -6.59
CA TYR A 31 -0.86 18.83 -5.15
C TYR A 31 -0.85 17.42 -4.51
N TYR A 32 -1.67 16.49 -5.02
CA TYR A 32 -1.69 15.11 -4.54
C TYR A 32 -0.38 14.38 -4.82
N LEU A 33 0.21 14.60 -5.98
CA LEU A 33 1.52 14.05 -6.34
C LEU A 33 2.58 14.50 -5.32
N LEU A 34 2.70 15.80 -5.07
CA LEU A 34 3.67 16.38 -4.14
C LEU A 34 3.42 15.96 -2.69
N LYS A 35 2.15 15.83 -2.29
CA LYS A 35 1.78 15.37 -0.95
C LYS A 35 2.24 13.92 -0.70
N ASN A 36 2.05 13.04 -1.68
CA ASN A 36 2.52 11.66 -1.59
C ASN A 36 4.05 11.52 -1.69
N LEU A 37 4.71 12.47 -2.36
CA LEU A 37 6.17 12.47 -2.51
C LEU A 37 6.92 12.71 -1.19
N LYS A 38 6.33 13.44 -0.24
CA LYS A 38 6.99 13.74 1.05
C LYS A 38 7.39 12.50 1.84
N ASN A 39 6.71 11.39 1.64
CA ASN A 39 6.93 10.15 2.38
C ASN A 39 7.95 9.22 1.70
N ASN A 40 8.43 9.54 0.49
CA ASN A 40 9.35 8.69 -0.24
C ASN A 40 10.66 9.40 -0.58
N VAL A 41 11.70 9.11 0.20
CA VAL A 41 13.03 9.75 0.07
C VAL A 41 13.61 9.61 -1.34
N LYS A 42 13.38 8.47 -2.02
CA LYS A 42 13.88 8.24 -3.38
C LYS A 42 13.27 9.21 -4.38
N LEU A 43 11.96 9.46 -4.29
CA LEU A 43 11.25 10.38 -5.17
C LEU A 43 11.73 11.82 -4.99
N VAL A 44 11.94 12.25 -3.74
CA VAL A 44 12.48 13.58 -3.43
C VAL A 44 13.86 13.81 -4.06
N LEU A 45 14.72 12.78 -4.04
CA LEU A 45 16.06 12.87 -4.65
C LEU A 45 15.98 12.99 -6.18
N ILE A 46 15.09 12.25 -6.83
CA ILE A 46 14.89 12.33 -8.29
C ILE A 46 14.41 13.73 -8.68
N PHE A 47 13.42 14.29 -7.96
CA PHE A 47 12.92 15.66 -8.23
C PHE A 47 14.00 16.72 -8.02
N LYS A 48 14.82 16.60 -6.97
CA LYS A 48 15.98 17.50 -6.79
C LYS A 48 16.95 17.39 -7.96
N GLY A 49 17.24 16.19 -8.45
CA GLY A 49 18.07 15.97 -9.62
C GLY A 49 17.53 16.66 -10.88
N ILE A 50 16.24 16.54 -11.15
CA ILE A 50 15.57 17.19 -12.29
C ILE A 50 15.67 18.71 -12.18
N ILE A 51 15.40 19.29 -11.02
CA ILE A 51 15.49 20.74 -10.79
C ILE A 51 16.93 21.24 -11.06
N ILE A 52 17.95 20.49 -10.61
CA ILE A 52 19.36 20.83 -10.85
C ILE A 52 19.67 20.81 -12.35
N ILE A 53 19.22 19.78 -13.08
CA ILE A 53 19.45 19.68 -14.55
C ILE A 53 18.82 20.87 -15.27
N ILE A 54 17.58 21.24 -14.91
CA ILE A 54 16.89 22.39 -15.50
C ILE A 54 17.64 23.70 -15.17
N ALA A 55 18.07 23.87 -13.91
CA ALA A 55 18.82 25.07 -13.51
C ALA A 55 20.15 25.20 -14.26
N ILE A 56 20.89 24.10 -14.46
CA ILE A 56 22.14 24.09 -15.23
C ILE A 56 21.83 24.40 -16.71
N LYS A 57 20.75 23.89 -17.29
CA LYS A 57 20.33 24.21 -18.66
C LYS A 57 20.07 25.70 -18.83
N LEU A 58 19.29 26.31 -17.95
CA LEU A 58 18.99 27.74 -17.97
C LEU A 58 20.28 28.59 -17.85
N LEU A 59 21.18 28.18 -16.97
CA LEU A 59 22.48 28.85 -16.80
C LEU A 59 23.37 28.71 -18.07
N SER A 60 23.39 27.53 -18.67
CA SER A 60 24.09 27.24 -19.92
C SER A 60 23.57 28.11 -21.07
N ASP A 61 22.27 28.27 -21.19
CA ASP A 61 21.65 29.10 -22.24
C ASP A 61 21.97 30.59 -22.00
N TRP A 62 21.95 31.03 -20.73
CA TRP A 62 22.30 32.42 -20.40
C TRP A 62 23.77 32.75 -20.65
N LEU A 63 24.69 31.80 -20.44
CA LEU A 63 26.11 31.95 -20.68
C LEU A 63 26.52 31.60 -22.12
N ASN A 64 25.58 31.23 -23.00
CA ASN A 64 25.81 30.80 -24.39
C ASN A 64 26.81 29.62 -24.50
N LEU A 65 26.73 28.66 -23.56
CA LEU A 65 27.59 27.47 -23.54
C LEU A 65 27.01 26.38 -24.46
N TYR A 66 27.38 26.45 -25.74
CA TYR A 66 26.82 25.60 -26.79
C TYR A 66 26.96 24.10 -26.52
N THR A 67 28.13 23.62 -26.14
CA THR A 67 28.40 22.18 -25.94
C THR A 67 27.63 21.62 -24.76
N ILE A 68 27.60 22.33 -23.62
CA ILE A 68 26.88 21.94 -22.42
C ILE A 68 25.38 22.01 -22.68
N GLY A 69 24.90 23.06 -23.33
CA GLY A 69 23.51 23.23 -23.73
C GLY A 69 23.01 22.08 -24.60
N LEU A 70 23.78 21.64 -25.57
CA LEU A 70 23.44 20.52 -26.45
C LEU A 70 23.39 19.17 -25.70
N LEU A 71 24.37 18.91 -24.81
CA LEU A 71 24.36 17.70 -23.97
C LEU A 71 23.14 17.65 -23.05
N LEU A 72 22.80 18.78 -22.41
CA LEU A 72 21.63 18.86 -21.52
C LEU A 72 20.31 18.72 -22.29
N GLU A 73 20.25 19.20 -23.54
CA GLU A 73 19.09 19.02 -24.40
C GLU A 73 18.82 17.55 -24.70
N TYR A 74 19.87 16.76 -24.99
CA TYR A 74 19.75 15.30 -25.12
C TYR A 74 19.27 14.65 -23.81
N VAL A 75 19.83 15.02 -22.65
CA VAL A 75 19.42 14.48 -21.35
C VAL A 75 17.95 14.80 -21.06
N ILE A 76 17.51 16.02 -21.34
CA ILE A 76 16.12 16.44 -21.13
C ILE A 76 15.18 15.73 -22.11
N SER A 77 15.57 15.57 -23.37
CA SER A 77 14.75 14.88 -24.38
C SER A 77 14.54 13.40 -24.08
N TRP A 78 15.55 12.71 -23.54
CA TRP A 78 15.47 11.31 -23.14
C TRP A 78 14.99 11.12 -21.67
N GLY A 79 14.96 12.20 -20.91
CA GLY A 79 14.54 12.22 -19.50
C GLY A 79 13.20 11.55 -19.22
N PRO A 80 12.14 11.88 -19.97
CA PRO A 80 10.83 11.25 -19.76
C PRO A 80 10.85 9.72 -19.93
N LEU A 81 11.60 9.19 -20.88
CA LEU A 81 11.75 7.76 -21.08
C LEU A 81 12.50 7.11 -19.90
N ALA A 82 13.58 7.74 -19.45
CA ALA A 82 14.33 7.27 -18.29
C ALA A 82 13.45 7.27 -17.02
N LEU A 83 12.62 8.29 -16.83
CA LEU A 83 11.68 8.35 -15.71
C LEU A 83 10.64 7.23 -15.77
N ILE A 84 10.09 6.92 -16.95
CA ILE A 84 9.15 5.80 -17.11
C ILE A 84 9.81 4.48 -16.71
N ILE A 85 11.06 4.25 -17.10
CA ILE A 85 11.80 3.04 -16.74
C ILE A 85 12.07 2.99 -15.22
N ILE A 86 12.47 4.10 -14.62
CA ILE A 86 12.73 4.20 -13.18
C ILE A 86 11.43 3.95 -12.36
N PHE A 87 10.30 4.49 -12.81
CA PHE A 87 9.01 4.37 -12.14
C PHE A 87 8.19 3.15 -12.60
N GLN A 88 8.74 2.29 -13.45
CA GLN A 88 8.06 1.08 -13.92
C GLN A 88 7.49 0.22 -12.79
N PRO A 89 8.22 -0.08 -11.68
CA PRO A 89 7.67 -0.87 -10.58
C PRO A 89 6.51 -0.18 -9.86
N GLU A 90 6.60 1.14 -9.66
CA GLU A 90 5.55 1.93 -9.01
C GLU A 90 4.30 2.01 -9.87
N ILE A 91 4.46 2.26 -11.17
CA ILE A 91 3.35 2.28 -12.15
C ILE A 91 2.67 0.91 -12.20
N ARG A 92 3.45 -0.18 -12.22
CA ARG A 92 2.92 -1.54 -12.19
C ARG A 92 2.07 -1.77 -10.94
N THR A 93 2.57 -1.42 -9.76
CA THR A 93 1.85 -1.57 -8.49
C THR A 93 0.54 -0.79 -8.47
N VAL A 94 0.54 0.44 -8.96
CA VAL A 94 -0.67 1.28 -9.06
C VAL A 94 -1.67 0.65 -10.02
N LEU A 95 -1.24 0.22 -11.21
CA LEU A 95 -2.12 -0.41 -12.19
C LEU A 95 -2.68 -1.75 -11.69
N GLU A 96 -1.86 -2.56 -11.02
CA GLU A 96 -2.30 -3.79 -10.38
C GLU A 96 -3.32 -3.53 -9.27
N THR A 97 -3.12 -2.51 -8.45
CA THR A 97 -4.06 -2.10 -7.40
C THR A 97 -5.39 -1.65 -8.00
N ILE A 98 -5.37 -0.81 -9.03
CA ILE A 98 -6.58 -0.35 -9.74
C ILE A 98 -7.27 -1.53 -10.43
N GLY A 99 -6.53 -2.37 -11.13
CA GLY A 99 -7.08 -3.54 -11.84
C GLY A 99 -7.67 -4.58 -10.89
N ARG A 100 -7.05 -4.79 -9.73
CA ARG A 100 -7.54 -5.74 -8.73
C ARG A 100 -8.74 -5.23 -7.95
N SER A 101 -8.79 -3.93 -7.64
CA SER A 101 -9.91 -3.34 -6.89
C SER A 101 -11.24 -3.43 -7.65
N GLN A 102 -11.23 -3.44 -8.98
CA GLN A 102 -12.45 -3.52 -9.80
C GLN A 102 -12.87 -4.95 -10.20
N LEU A 103 -11.93 -5.91 -10.32
CA LEU A 103 -12.23 -7.22 -10.91
C LEU A 103 -12.22 -8.40 -9.93
N LEU A 104 -11.52 -8.33 -8.79
CA LEU A 104 -11.39 -9.45 -7.86
C LEU A 104 -11.70 -9.11 -6.39
N GLY A 105 -11.88 -7.85 -6.06
CA GLY A 105 -12.17 -7.38 -4.69
C GLY A 105 -13.66 -7.25 -4.41
N ARG A 106 -14.46 -8.28 -4.69
CA ARG A 106 -15.65 -8.47 -3.88
C ARG A 106 -15.21 -8.95 -2.50
N HIS A 107 -14.67 -8.04 -1.67
CA HIS A 107 -14.86 -8.24 -0.25
C HIS A 107 -16.37 -8.31 -0.04
N LYS A 108 -16.86 -9.53 0.09
CA LYS A 108 -18.24 -9.77 0.50
C LYS A 108 -18.42 -8.91 1.75
N VAL A 109 -19.19 -7.83 1.61
CA VAL A 109 -19.48 -6.98 2.76
C VAL A 109 -20.15 -7.91 3.77
N LEU A 110 -19.41 -8.22 4.84
CA LEU A 110 -19.90 -9.11 5.87
C LEU A 110 -21.16 -8.51 6.49
N THR A 111 -22.19 -9.32 6.63
CA THR A 111 -23.35 -8.93 7.43
C THR A 111 -22.92 -8.72 8.89
N ALA A 112 -23.70 -7.98 9.66
CA ALA A 112 -23.42 -7.77 11.08
C ALA A 112 -23.19 -9.10 11.83
N ASP A 113 -24.05 -10.08 11.59
CA ASP A 113 -23.97 -11.42 12.19
C ASP A 113 -22.69 -12.18 11.80
N GLN A 114 -22.24 -12.06 10.55
CA GLN A 114 -20.99 -12.70 10.09
C GLN A 114 -19.76 -12.07 10.76
N ARG A 115 -19.76 -10.74 10.94
CA ARG A 115 -18.69 -10.05 11.66
C ARG A 115 -18.63 -10.47 13.12
N GLU A 116 -19.79 -10.50 13.78
CA GLU A 116 -19.89 -10.88 15.18
C GLU A 116 -19.39 -12.32 15.40
N ARG A 117 -19.80 -13.24 14.53
CA ARG A 117 -19.27 -14.61 14.52
C ARG A 117 -17.75 -14.66 14.34
N ALA A 118 -17.23 -13.99 13.33
CA ALA A 118 -15.80 -13.98 13.07
C ALA A 118 -15.00 -13.44 14.26
N VAL A 119 -15.46 -12.34 14.85
CA VAL A 119 -14.85 -11.76 16.07
C VAL A 119 -14.92 -12.73 17.23
N PHE A 120 -16.07 -13.38 17.46
CA PHE A 120 -16.24 -14.36 18.53
C PHE A 120 -15.26 -15.53 18.39
N GLU A 121 -15.19 -16.14 17.20
CA GLU A 121 -14.30 -17.27 16.93
C GLU A 121 -12.81 -16.90 17.06
N ILE A 122 -12.41 -15.73 16.52
CA ILE A 122 -11.03 -15.25 16.64
C ILE A 122 -10.69 -14.98 18.11
N THR A 123 -11.58 -14.32 18.85
CA THR A 123 -11.36 -14.00 20.27
C THR A 123 -11.23 -15.26 21.12
N THR A 124 -12.09 -16.25 20.87
CA THR A 124 -12.05 -17.56 21.56
C THR A 124 -10.71 -18.26 21.32
N ALA A 125 -10.27 -18.34 20.06
CA ALA A 125 -8.98 -18.93 19.71
C ALA A 125 -7.81 -18.19 20.37
N VAL A 126 -7.82 -16.85 20.31
CA VAL A 126 -6.77 -16.01 20.90
C VAL A 126 -6.67 -16.19 22.42
N GLU A 127 -7.80 -16.31 23.12
CA GLU A 127 -7.80 -16.57 24.54
C GLU A 127 -7.24 -17.95 24.88
N TYR A 128 -7.52 -18.97 24.08
CA TYR A 128 -6.93 -20.30 24.23
C TYR A 128 -5.42 -20.26 24.02
N LEU A 129 -4.96 -19.63 22.91
CA LEU A 129 -3.55 -19.49 22.56
C LEU A 129 -2.78 -18.71 23.64
N LYS A 130 -3.37 -17.65 24.18
CA LYS A 130 -2.84 -16.88 25.31
C LYS A 130 -2.63 -17.75 26.56
N ARG A 131 -3.66 -18.50 26.97
CA ARG A 131 -3.60 -19.35 28.19
C ARG A 131 -2.52 -20.41 28.08
N ASN A 132 -2.35 -20.97 26.88
CA ASN A 132 -1.37 -22.02 26.62
C ASN A 132 0.01 -21.48 26.18
N ARG A 133 0.18 -20.17 26.10
CA ARG A 133 1.41 -19.48 25.61
C ARG A 133 1.84 -19.99 24.23
N ILE A 134 0.87 -20.19 23.35
CA ILE A 134 1.12 -20.59 21.97
C ILE A 134 1.26 -19.32 21.14
N GLY A 135 2.41 -19.13 20.50
CA GLY A 135 2.66 -17.98 19.64
C GLY A 135 1.80 -18.01 18.39
N ALA A 136 1.16 -16.90 18.07
CA ALA A 136 0.29 -16.79 16.90
C ALA A 136 0.41 -15.42 16.23
N LEU A 137 0.23 -15.39 14.90
CA LEU A 137 0.09 -14.18 14.10
C LEU A 137 -1.12 -14.34 13.18
N ILE A 138 -2.17 -13.56 13.41
CA ILE A 138 -3.38 -13.54 12.60
C ILE A 138 -3.47 -12.19 11.92
N VAL A 139 -3.46 -12.17 10.58
CA VAL A 139 -3.51 -10.96 9.77
C VAL A 139 -4.86 -10.90 9.05
N ILE A 140 -5.60 -9.84 9.30
CA ILE A 140 -6.92 -9.59 8.70
C ILE A 140 -6.74 -8.59 7.57
N GLU A 141 -6.98 -9.03 6.34
CA GLU A 141 -6.93 -8.19 5.15
C GLU A 141 -8.05 -7.15 5.17
N ARG A 142 -7.72 -5.92 4.77
CA ARG A 142 -8.70 -4.84 4.61
C ARG A 142 -8.75 -4.38 3.15
N ASN A 143 -8.37 -3.14 2.85
CA ASN A 143 -8.45 -2.60 1.49
C ASN A 143 -7.23 -2.94 0.64
N VAL A 144 -6.06 -3.09 1.26
CA VAL A 144 -4.82 -3.46 0.58
C VAL A 144 -4.71 -4.98 0.50
N SER A 145 -4.57 -5.49 -0.72
CA SER A 145 -4.50 -6.95 -0.96
C SER A 145 -3.22 -7.57 -0.44
N LEU A 146 -3.34 -8.66 0.31
CA LEU A 146 -2.22 -9.46 0.82
C LEU A 146 -1.85 -10.63 -0.11
N GLN A 147 -2.21 -10.57 -1.38
CA GLN A 147 -2.03 -11.67 -2.34
C GLN A 147 -0.57 -12.13 -2.48
N GLU A 148 0.40 -11.22 -2.32
CA GLU A 148 1.83 -11.55 -2.37
C GLU A 148 2.25 -12.51 -1.23
N TYR A 149 1.61 -12.40 -0.06
CA TYR A 149 1.83 -13.28 1.08
C TYR A 149 0.99 -14.56 1.02
N ILE A 150 -0.20 -14.48 0.40
CA ILE A 150 -1.11 -15.63 0.24
C ILE A 150 -0.57 -16.60 -0.81
N GLN A 151 0.02 -16.10 -1.90
CA GLN A 151 0.43 -16.94 -3.03
C GLN A 151 1.43 -18.04 -2.67
N PRO A 152 2.50 -17.77 -1.91
CA PRO A 152 3.46 -18.78 -1.47
C PRO A 152 3.00 -19.61 -0.26
N ALA A 153 1.97 -19.17 0.47
CA ALA A 153 1.50 -19.81 1.69
C ALA A 153 0.60 -21.04 1.44
N ASN A 154 0.39 -21.84 2.47
CA ASN A 154 -0.49 -23.01 2.41
C ASN A 154 -1.97 -22.58 2.39
N LYS A 155 -2.64 -22.79 1.28
CA LYS A 155 -4.04 -22.41 1.07
C LYS A 155 -4.98 -23.31 1.85
N ILE A 156 -5.91 -22.72 2.60
CA ILE A 156 -6.87 -23.42 3.45
C ILE A 156 -8.30 -23.21 2.95
N TYR A 157 -8.70 -21.95 2.70
CA TYR A 157 -10.04 -21.55 2.24
C TYR A 157 -11.20 -22.08 3.10
N SER A 158 -11.04 -22.04 4.43
CA SER A 158 -12.02 -22.52 5.40
C SER A 158 -12.77 -21.38 6.06
N ASP A 159 -13.93 -21.69 6.67
CA ASP A 159 -14.61 -20.79 7.58
C ASP A 159 -13.76 -20.52 8.82
N ILE A 160 -13.96 -19.35 9.44
CA ILE A 160 -13.26 -18.99 10.68
C ILE A 160 -13.90 -19.76 11.83
N THR A 161 -13.13 -20.66 12.44
CA THR A 161 -13.54 -21.37 13.65
C THR A 161 -12.38 -21.39 14.66
N ALA A 162 -12.71 -21.24 15.94
CA ALA A 162 -11.70 -21.25 17.00
C ALA A 162 -10.88 -22.55 17.02
N PRO A 163 -11.48 -23.76 16.94
CA PRO A 163 -10.71 -24.99 16.92
C PRO A 163 -9.72 -25.10 15.75
N LEU A 164 -10.06 -24.57 14.59
CA LEU A 164 -9.15 -24.59 13.45
C LEU A 164 -7.96 -23.65 13.65
N LEU A 165 -8.19 -22.42 14.14
CA LEU A 165 -7.13 -21.48 14.46
C LEU A 165 -6.20 -22.05 15.54
N GLU A 166 -6.75 -22.67 16.59
CA GLU A 166 -6.00 -23.33 17.64
C GLU A 166 -5.13 -24.46 17.06
N ALA A 167 -5.72 -25.34 16.23
CA ALA A 167 -5.01 -26.45 15.60
C ALA A 167 -3.88 -25.97 14.66
N ILE A 168 -4.08 -24.88 13.90
CA ILE A 168 -3.06 -24.33 13.03
C ILE A 168 -1.82 -23.91 13.82
N PHE A 169 -2.00 -23.21 14.93
CA PHE A 169 -0.89 -22.67 15.71
C PHE A 169 -0.31 -23.65 16.73
N PHE A 170 -0.97 -24.78 16.98
CA PHE A 170 -0.49 -25.78 17.93
C PHE A 170 0.77 -26.51 17.42
N PRO A 171 1.90 -26.45 18.15
CA PRO A 171 3.09 -27.20 17.77
C PRO A 171 2.90 -28.71 17.96
N PRO A 172 3.51 -29.57 17.14
CA PRO A 172 4.41 -29.36 16.02
C PRO A 172 3.72 -29.36 14.62
N ASN A 173 2.57 -28.71 14.47
CA ASN A 173 1.88 -28.63 13.20
C ASN A 173 2.74 -27.89 12.15
N PRO A 174 2.92 -28.41 10.92
CA PRO A 174 3.67 -27.72 9.85
C PRO A 174 3.13 -26.32 9.50
N LEU A 175 1.88 -26.02 9.82
CA LEU A 175 1.24 -24.74 9.54
C LEU A 175 1.49 -23.66 10.59
N HIS A 176 2.11 -24.00 11.76
CA HIS A 176 2.29 -23.05 12.86
C HIS A 176 3.40 -22.02 12.61
N ASP A 177 4.33 -22.31 11.69
CA ASP A 177 5.42 -21.41 11.34
C ASP A 177 4.93 -20.36 10.32
N GLY A 178 4.91 -19.11 10.73
CA GLY A 178 4.34 -18.00 9.99
C GLY A 178 3.02 -17.50 10.57
N GLY A 179 2.19 -16.89 9.73
CA GLY A 179 0.88 -16.35 10.13
C GLY A 179 -0.27 -16.90 9.32
N VAL A 180 -1.47 -16.65 9.83
CA VAL A 180 -2.75 -16.91 9.16
C VAL A 180 -3.24 -15.63 8.53
N ILE A 181 -3.73 -15.69 7.29
CA ILE A 181 -4.39 -14.57 6.62
C ILE A 181 -5.89 -14.84 6.53
N ILE A 182 -6.66 -13.88 7.00
CA ILE A 182 -8.12 -13.87 6.94
C ILE A 182 -8.57 -12.85 5.89
N GLN A 183 -9.40 -13.29 4.95
CA GLN A 183 -10.07 -12.43 3.98
C GLN A 183 -11.58 -12.54 4.16
N GLY A 184 -12.23 -11.45 4.54
CA GLY A 184 -13.65 -11.44 4.82
C GLY A 184 -14.02 -12.38 5.97
N ASP A 185 -14.82 -13.41 5.68
CA ASP A 185 -15.33 -14.43 6.63
C ASP A 185 -14.54 -15.76 6.60
N ARG A 186 -13.34 -15.78 5.93
CA ARG A 186 -12.60 -17.02 5.72
C ARG A 186 -11.14 -16.96 6.10
N ILE A 187 -10.62 -18.04 6.61
CA ILE A 187 -9.19 -18.33 6.70
C ILE A 187 -8.72 -18.69 5.30
N THR A 188 -7.94 -17.81 4.68
CA THR A 188 -7.47 -17.99 3.28
C THR A 188 -6.26 -18.89 3.22
N CYS A 189 -5.28 -18.68 4.10
CA CYS A 189 -4.04 -19.46 4.15
C CYS A 189 -3.44 -19.47 5.55
N ALA A 190 -2.49 -20.41 5.77
CA ALA A 190 -1.62 -20.47 6.94
C ALA A 190 -0.17 -20.66 6.54
N GLY A 191 0.74 -20.43 7.51
CA GLY A 191 2.17 -20.45 7.24
C GLY A 191 2.63 -19.33 6.31
N ALA A 192 1.93 -18.20 6.31
CA ALA A 192 2.33 -17.03 5.54
C ALA A 192 3.55 -16.37 6.17
N VAL A 193 4.57 -16.10 5.36
CA VAL A 193 5.81 -15.44 5.77
C VAL A 193 5.73 -13.96 5.42
N PHE A 194 5.85 -13.10 6.43
CA PHE A 194 5.78 -11.65 6.27
C PHE A 194 7.17 -11.03 6.41
N LYS A 195 7.38 -9.93 5.70
CA LYS A 195 8.58 -9.11 5.88
C LYS A 195 8.58 -8.52 7.28
N THR A 196 9.71 -8.59 7.95
CA THR A 196 9.88 -8.00 9.28
C THR A 196 10.17 -6.51 9.19
N SER A 197 9.62 -5.71 10.11
CA SER A 197 9.94 -4.28 10.20
C SER A 197 11.45 -4.06 10.36
N MET A 198 11.98 -3.14 9.57
CA MET A 198 13.38 -2.68 9.63
C MET A 198 13.52 -1.40 10.47
N ASN A 199 12.46 -0.95 11.13
CA ASN A 199 12.47 0.27 11.91
C ASN A 199 13.40 0.13 13.13
N PRO A 200 14.46 0.97 13.25
CA PRO A 200 15.41 0.89 14.35
C PRO A 200 14.83 1.25 15.72
N ASN A 201 13.68 1.93 15.74
CA ASN A 201 12.98 2.31 16.98
C ASN A 201 12.15 1.17 17.57
N VAL A 202 11.99 0.06 16.85
CA VAL A 202 11.29 -1.13 17.35
C VAL A 202 12.15 -1.85 18.37
N SER A 203 11.59 -2.09 19.55
CA SER A 203 12.31 -2.77 20.65
C SER A 203 12.88 -4.13 20.19
N LYS A 204 14.16 -4.35 20.46
CA LYS A 204 14.84 -5.64 20.20
C LYS A 204 14.28 -6.81 21.02
N LYS A 205 13.48 -6.53 22.04
CA LYS A 205 12.80 -7.52 22.86
C LYS A 205 11.57 -8.14 22.19
N LEU A 206 11.11 -7.57 21.08
CA LEU A 206 9.97 -8.11 20.34
C LEU A 206 10.41 -9.31 19.50
N GLY A 207 9.68 -10.42 19.64
CA GLY A 207 9.90 -11.65 18.88
C GLY A 207 9.61 -11.47 17.37
N THR A 208 9.94 -12.50 16.60
CA THR A 208 9.83 -12.50 15.13
C THR A 208 8.40 -12.21 14.65
N ARG A 209 7.37 -12.79 15.31
CA ARG A 209 5.95 -12.56 14.96
C ARG A 209 5.51 -11.11 15.19
N HIS A 210 6.00 -10.45 16.24
CA HIS A 210 5.73 -9.03 16.47
C HIS A 210 6.36 -8.15 15.39
N ARG A 211 7.60 -8.44 15.00
CA ARG A 211 8.30 -7.71 13.96
C ARG A 211 7.66 -7.92 12.58
N ALA A 212 7.16 -9.13 12.32
CA ALA A 212 6.40 -9.43 11.11
C ALA A 212 5.06 -8.67 11.08
N ALA A 213 4.34 -8.62 12.19
CA ALA A 213 3.11 -7.85 12.32
C ALA A 213 3.31 -6.36 12.05
N LEU A 214 4.39 -5.78 12.63
CA LEU A 214 4.75 -4.38 12.36
C LEU A 214 5.11 -4.17 10.88
N GLY A 215 5.86 -5.10 10.26
CA GLY A 215 6.19 -5.00 8.84
C GLY A 215 4.97 -5.00 7.94
N VAL A 216 3.97 -5.82 8.23
CA VAL A 216 2.68 -5.82 7.50
C VAL A 216 1.93 -4.51 7.71
N ALA A 217 1.85 -3.99 8.94
CA ALA A 217 1.16 -2.74 9.25
C ALA A 217 1.87 -1.52 8.63
N GLU A 218 3.19 -1.57 8.44
CA GLU A 218 3.96 -0.51 7.75
C GLU A 218 3.70 -0.49 6.23
N GLU A 219 3.44 -1.64 5.61
CA GLU A 219 3.26 -1.77 4.16
C GLU A 219 1.78 -1.78 3.72
N THR A 220 0.84 -2.08 4.64
CA THR A 220 -0.59 -2.27 4.31
C THR A 220 -1.49 -1.64 5.36
N ASP A 221 -2.80 -1.67 5.12
CA ASP A 221 -3.84 -1.28 6.09
C ASP A 221 -4.43 -2.48 6.86
N ALA A 222 -3.78 -3.63 6.79
CA ALA A 222 -4.22 -4.84 7.46
C ALA A 222 -4.13 -4.73 8.99
N ILE A 223 -4.97 -5.48 9.68
CA ILE A 223 -4.90 -5.60 11.13
C ILE A 223 -4.14 -6.88 11.47
N ALA A 224 -3.02 -6.77 12.15
CA ALA A 224 -2.25 -7.91 12.60
C ALA A 224 -2.40 -8.11 14.11
N LEU A 225 -2.89 -9.28 14.50
CA LEU A 225 -3.09 -9.68 15.88
C LEU A 225 -2.04 -10.72 16.26
N ILE A 226 -1.35 -10.49 17.37
CA ILE A 226 -0.21 -11.29 17.81
C ILE A 226 -0.47 -11.85 19.21
N VAL A 227 -0.15 -13.13 19.40
CA VAL A 227 -0.03 -13.75 20.72
C VAL A 227 1.42 -14.11 20.96
N SER A 228 2.00 -13.62 22.06
CA SER A 228 3.38 -13.92 22.44
C SER A 228 3.50 -15.33 23.03
N GLU A 229 4.43 -16.12 22.52
CA GLU A 229 4.75 -17.44 23.09
C GLU A 229 5.50 -17.34 24.41
N GLU A 230 6.22 -16.24 24.65
CA GLU A 230 6.97 -16.06 25.91
C GLU A 230 6.07 -15.61 27.05
N THR A 231 5.21 -14.63 26.81
CA THR A 231 4.43 -13.96 27.86
C THR A 231 2.94 -14.29 27.81
N GLY A 232 2.43 -14.79 26.69
CA GLY A 232 0.99 -14.87 26.41
C GLY A 232 0.34 -13.51 26.16
N ALA A 233 1.10 -12.43 26.09
CA ALA A 233 0.55 -11.11 25.84
C ALA A 233 -0.06 -11.03 24.43
N ILE A 234 -1.21 -10.35 24.32
CA ILE A 234 -1.88 -10.07 23.06
C ILE A 234 -1.51 -8.65 22.64
N SER A 235 -1.10 -8.49 21.37
CA SER A 235 -0.77 -7.20 20.78
C SER A 235 -1.47 -7.05 19.44
N ILE A 236 -1.73 -5.82 19.02
CA ILE A 236 -2.32 -5.49 17.73
C ILE A 236 -1.42 -4.47 17.05
N ALA A 237 -1.13 -4.68 15.75
CA ALA A 237 -0.49 -3.72 14.88
C ALA A 237 -1.49 -3.30 13.78
N VAL A 238 -1.58 -1.97 13.53
CA VAL A 238 -2.52 -1.36 12.57
C VAL A 238 -1.80 -0.27 11.79
#